data_b7fa0dde9fe597d6fdd163753a422d60
#
_entry.id   b7fa0dde9fe597d6fdd163753a422d60
#
_cell.length_a   1.000
_cell.length_b   1.000
_cell.length_c   1.000
_cell.angle_alpha   90.00
_cell.angle_beta   90.00
_cell.angle_gamma   90.00
#
_symmetry.space_group_name_H-M   'P 1'
#
loop_
_entity.id
_entity.type
_entity.pdbx_description
1 polymer ?
#
loop_
_entity_poly.entity_id
_entity_poly.type
_entity_poly.pdbx_seq_one_letter_code
_entity_poly.pdbx_strand_id
1 'polypeptide(L)'
;MPDRVLTAAEARQNLLAARGGCIGHFEVVDLMGLEDESIVDRWRDHRQIVSVRDDAGQWVFPVWQFVRKHKRIMLGIRDCLAELPFESELEPLIFFLNGMETLGGHSPLDCLRSGKIEAAIKAARQYGWRKGT
;
A
#
# COMPACT_ATOMS: atom_id res chain seq x y z
N MET A 1 18.15 -20.76 -19.68
CA MET A 1 17.82 -21.03 -18.28
C MET A 1 16.31 -20.97 -18.08
N PRO A 2 15.71 -21.99 -17.54
CA PRO A 2 14.27 -21.92 -17.30
C PRO A 2 13.95 -20.82 -16.29
N ASP A 3 12.85 -20.15 -16.52
CA ASP A 3 12.40 -19.12 -15.61
C ASP A 3 12.02 -19.76 -14.30
N ARG A 4 12.51 -19.14 -13.24
CA ARG A 4 12.18 -19.61 -11.90
C ARG A 4 10.79 -19.13 -11.53
N VAL A 5 9.94 -20.07 -11.15
CA VAL A 5 8.61 -19.73 -10.63
C VAL A 5 8.76 -19.38 -9.15
N LEU A 6 8.33 -18.18 -8.78
CA LEU A 6 8.36 -17.76 -7.39
C LEU A 6 7.33 -18.53 -6.57
N THR A 7 7.73 -18.95 -5.37
CA THR A 7 6.78 -19.50 -4.42
C THR A 7 5.89 -18.37 -3.90
N ALA A 8 4.73 -18.72 -3.32
CA ALA A 8 3.85 -17.74 -2.70
C ALA A 8 4.57 -16.93 -1.61
N ALA A 9 5.43 -17.61 -0.82
CA ALA A 9 6.21 -16.95 0.22
C ALA A 9 7.21 -15.95 -0.36
N GLU A 10 7.89 -16.31 -1.44
CA GLU A 10 8.83 -15.42 -2.11
C GLU A 10 8.13 -14.21 -2.72
N ALA A 11 6.99 -14.42 -3.35
CA ALA A 11 6.19 -13.33 -3.93
C ALA A 11 5.74 -12.37 -2.84
N ARG A 12 5.29 -12.90 -1.70
CA ARG A 12 4.89 -12.09 -0.54
C ARG A 12 6.06 -11.27 -0.01
N GLN A 13 7.24 -11.89 0.15
CA GLN A 13 8.43 -11.19 0.62
C GLN A 13 8.83 -10.07 -0.33
N ASN A 14 8.73 -10.29 -1.65
CA ASN A 14 9.05 -9.28 -2.63
C ASN A 14 8.10 -8.07 -2.51
N LEU A 15 6.82 -8.32 -2.28
CA LEU A 15 5.84 -7.23 -2.09
C LEU A 15 6.14 -6.43 -0.82
N LEU A 16 6.46 -7.12 0.27
CA LEU A 16 6.76 -6.45 1.54
C LEU A 16 8.06 -5.66 1.50
N ALA A 17 9.03 -6.11 0.72
CA ALA A 17 10.34 -5.46 0.61
C ALA A 17 10.39 -4.35 -0.43
N ALA A 18 9.37 -4.23 -1.30
CA ALA A 18 9.37 -3.28 -2.41
C ALA A 18 9.40 -1.82 -1.91
N ARG A 19 10.09 -0.98 -2.66
CA ARG A 19 10.06 0.48 -2.51
C ARG A 19 10.43 0.95 -1.09
N GLY A 20 11.39 0.30 -0.46
CA GLY A 20 11.88 0.67 0.87
C GLY A 20 11.38 -0.22 1.99
N GLY A 21 10.49 -1.16 1.69
CA GLY A 21 10.03 -2.14 2.66
C GLY A 21 8.94 -1.65 3.59
N CYS A 22 8.75 -2.39 4.67
CA CYS A 22 7.73 -2.11 5.68
C CYS A 22 8.36 -1.77 7.02
N ILE A 23 7.65 -0.98 7.81
CA ILE A 23 8.08 -0.59 9.17
C ILE A 23 7.01 -1.00 10.17
N GLY A 24 7.41 -1.10 11.42
CA GLY A 24 6.51 -1.50 12.50
C GLY A 24 5.73 -0.33 13.08
N HIS A 25 4.86 -0.67 14.04
CA HIS A 25 3.98 0.29 14.71
C HIS A 25 4.73 1.48 15.31
N PHE A 26 5.74 1.20 16.13
CA PHE A 26 6.47 2.26 16.82
C PHE A 26 7.32 3.10 15.88
N GLU A 27 7.78 2.50 14.79
CA GLU A 27 8.52 3.22 13.75
C GLU A 27 7.60 4.23 13.03
N VAL A 28 6.32 3.85 12.81
CA VAL A 28 5.33 4.77 12.25
C VAL A 28 5.08 5.93 13.21
N VAL A 29 4.94 5.64 14.50
CA VAL A 29 4.74 6.67 15.53
C VAL A 29 5.87 7.68 15.48
N ASP A 30 7.11 7.21 15.45
CA ASP A 30 8.29 8.07 15.38
C ASP A 30 8.35 8.86 14.08
N LEU A 31 8.15 8.18 12.96
CA LEU A 31 8.23 8.76 11.63
C LEU A 31 7.22 9.90 11.46
N MET A 32 6.02 9.69 11.99
CA MET A 32 4.91 10.63 11.84
C MET A 32 4.81 11.63 13.00
N GLY A 33 5.65 11.48 14.01
CA GLY A 33 5.64 12.40 15.16
C GLY A 33 4.34 12.35 15.94
N LEU A 34 3.76 11.15 16.09
CA LEU A 34 2.48 10.99 16.77
C LEU A 34 2.65 11.02 18.28
N GLU A 35 1.78 11.77 18.98
CA GLU A 35 1.75 11.79 20.42
C GLU A 35 0.99 10.59 20.99
N ASP A 36 -0.03 10.12 20.24
CA ASP A 36 -0.87 9.00 20.64
C ASP A 36 -0.63 7.84 19.67
N GLU A 37 0.00 6.78 20.16
CA GLU A 37 0.31 5.60 19.36
C GLU A 37 -0.94 4.84 18.87
N SER A 38 -2.07 5.01 19.55
CA SER A 38 -3.33 4.36 19.15
C SER A 38 -3.87 4.90 17.83
N ILE A 39 -3.36 6.02 17.36
CA ILE A 39 -3.75 6.59 16.06
C ILE A 39 -3.42 5.61 14.93
N VAL A 40 -2.29 4.90 15.03
CA VAL A 40 -1.89 3.92 14.02
C VAL A 40 -2.92 2.79 13.93
N ASP A 41 -3.39 2.31 15.08
CA ASP A 41 -4.41 1.26 15.12
C ASP A 41 -5.72 1.72 14.49
N ARG A 42 -6.11 2.95 14.74
CA ARG A 42 -7.33 3.53 14.13
C ARG A 42 -7.18 3.66 12.62
N TRP A 43 -6.02 4.12 12.14
CA TRP A 43 -5.76 4.19 10.71
C TRP A 43 -5.90 2.81 10.06
N ARG A 44 -5.32 1.80 10.70
CA ARG A 44 -5.41 0.42 10.18
C ARG A 44 -6.86 -0.06 10.17
N ASP A 45 -7.56 0.09 11.29
CA ASP A 45 -8.93 -0.43 11.45
C ASP A 45 -9.91 0.27 10.52
N HIS A 46 -9.68 1.53 10.21
CA HIS A 46 -10.54 2.31 9.32
C HIS A 46 -10.01 2.35 7.88
N ARG A 47 -9.03 1.53 7.55
CA ARG A 47 -8.48 1.40 6.20
C ARG A 47 -7.96 2.73 5.64
N GLN A 48 -7.34 3.53 6.48
CA GLN A 48 -6.76 4.80 6.06
C GLN A 48 -5.30 4.67 5.66
N ILE A 49 -4.66 3.54 5.99
CA ILE A 49 -3.31 3.20 5.58
C ILE A 49 -3.26 1.75 5.11
N VAL A 50 -2.24 1.45 4.32
CA VAL A 50 -1.97 0.06 3.92
C VAL A 50 -1.29 -0.64 5.08
N SER A 51 -1.84 -1.78 5.49
CA SER A 51 -1.32 -2.59 6.58
C SER A 51 -1.25 -4.04 6.12
N VAL A 52 -0.21 -4.74 6.53
CA VAL A 52 -0.04 -6.15 6.18
C VAL A 52 0.64 -6.85 7.35
N ARG A 53 0.40 -8.14 7.50
CA ARG A 53 1.08 -8.93 8.54
C ARG A 53 2.36 -9.50 7.99
N ASP A 54 3.41 -9.46 8.80
CA ASP A 54 4.66 -10.11 8.47
C ASP A 54 4.59 -11.61 8.78
N ASP A 55 5.70 -12.33 8.60
CA ASP A 55 5.75 -13.78 8.84
C ASP A 55 5.54 -14.15 10.30
N ALA A 56 5.81 -13.21 11.22
CA ALA A 56 5.56 -13.40 12.64
C ALA A 56 4.12 -13.04 13.05
N GLY A 57 3.29 -12.64 12.10
CA GLY A 57 1.91 -12.25 12.35
C GLY A 57 1.73 -10.85 12.91
N GLN A 58 2.79 -10.05 12.91
CA GLN A 58 2.73 -8.67 13.40
C GLN A 58 2.37 -7.70 12.29
N TRP A 59 1.59 -6.67 12.64
CA TRP A 59 1.25 -5.63 11.68
C TRP A 59 2.46 -4.81 11.31
N VAL A 60 2.70 -4.67 10.01
CA VAL A 60 3.73 -3.81 9.45
C VAL A 60 3.10 -2.94 8.36
N PHE A 61 3.79 -1.85 8.03
CA PHE A 61 3.22 -0.82 7.18
C PHE A 61 4.22 -0.42 6.11
N PRO A 62 3.84 -0.53 4.83
CA PRO A 62 4.74 -0.08 3.76
C PRO A 62 5.18 1.37 3.98
N VAL A 63 6.47 1.59 3.95
CA VAL A 63 7.04 2.92 4.22
C VAL A 63 6.71 3.92 3.12
N TRP A 64 6.47 3.43 1.91
CA TRP A 64 6.24 4.28 0.73
C TRP A 64 4.96 5.09 0.80
N GLN A 65 4.05 4.77 1.73
CA GLN A 65 2.80 5.52 1.87
C GLN A 65 2.91 6.75 2.77
N PHE A 66 4.03 6.91 3.47
CA PHE A 66 4.23 8.03 4.37
C PHE A 66 5.10 9.09 3.74
N VAL A 67 4.71 10.35 3.89
CA VAL A 67 5.50 11.50 3.44
C VAL A 67 6.23 12.05 4.66
N ARG A 68 7.48 11.60 4.86
CA ARG A 68 8.29 11.96 6.04
C ARG A 68 8.43 13.47 6.23
N LYS A 69 8.71 14.18 5.16
CA LYS A 69 8.93 15.62 5.20
C LYS A 69 7.74 16.39 5.79
N HIS A 70 6.54 15.91 5.52
CA HIS A 70 5.31 16.58 5.97
C HIS A 70 4.60 15.80 7.08
N LYS A 71 5.16 14.69 7.55
CA LYS A 71 4.60 13.84 8.60
C LYS A 71 3.14 13.52 8.34
N ARG A 72 2.86 13.01 7.14
CA ARG A 72 1.49 12.67 6.74
C ARG A 72 1.46 11.44 5.86
N ILE A 73 0.27 10.85 5.75
CA ILE A 73 -0.01 9.80 4.79
C ILE A 73 -0.07 10.46 3.41
N MET A 74 0.51 9.81 2.40
CA MET A 74 0.48 10.33 1.03
C MET A 74 -0.95 10.56 0.56
N LEU A 75 -1.20 11.72 -0.06
CA LEU A 75 -2.53 12.04 -0.57
C LEU A 75 -2.95 11.02 -1.62
N GLY A 76 -4.19 10.56 -1.51
CA GLY A 76 -4.76 9.59 -2.42
C GLY A 76 -4.71 8.15 -1.92
N ILE A 77 -3.86 7.82 -0.96
CA ILE A 77 -3.77 6.46 -0.41
C ILE A 77 -5.13 6.03 0.15
N ARG A 78 -5.69 6.82 1.05
CA ARG A 78 -6.98 6.51 1.68
C ARG A 78 -8.10 6.40 0.65
N ASP A 79 -8.11 7.31 -0.31
CA ASP A 79 -9.15 7.32 -1.34
C ASP A 79 -9.08 6.07 -2.22
N CYS A 80 -7.88 5.63 -2.58
CA CYS A 80 -7.70 4.39 -3.32
C CYS A 80 -8.13 3.17 -2.50
N LEU A 81 -7.76 3.14 -1.22
CA LEU A 81 -8.13 2.02 -0.34
C LEU A 81 -9.64 1.89 -0.21
N ALA A 82 -10.37 3.01 -0.22
CA ALA A 82 -11.82 3.00 -0.14
C ALA A 82 -12.48 2.32 -1.35
N GLU A 83 -11.79 2.28 -2.48
CA GLU A 83 -12.29 1.69 -3.71
C GLU A 83 -11.84 0.23 -3.93
N LEU A 84 -10.86 -0.25 -3.15
CA LEU A 84 -10.29 -1.57 -3.35
C LEU A 84 -11.06 -2.65 -2.58
N PRO A 85 -11.19 -3.88 -3.15
CA PRO A 85 -11.77 -4.99 -2.42
C PRO A 85 -10.82 -5.47 -1.31
N PHE A 86 -11.38 -6.11 -0.28
CA PHE A 86 -10.62 -6.66 0.83
C PHE A 86 -10.67 -8.18 0.87
N GLU A 87 -10.35 -8.82 -0.23
CA GLU A 87 -10.29 -10.27 -0.30
C GLU A 87 -8.98 -10.82 0.30
N SER A 88 -7.92 -10.01 0.26
CA SER A 88 -6.61 -10.38 0.77
C SER A 88 -5.90 -9.13 1.27
N GLU A 89 -5.12 -9.27 2.33
CA GLU A 89 -4.31 -8.16 2.83
C GLU A 89 -3.20 -7.75 1.87
N LEU A 90 -2.87 -8.62 0.90
CA LEU A 90 -1.86 -8.31 -0.13
C LEU A 90 -2.44 -7.50 -1.30
N GLU A 91 -3.75 -7.47 -1.47
CA GLU A 91 -4.38 -6.76 -2.58
C GLU A 91 -3.95 -5.29 -2.69
N PRO A 92 -3.92 -4.51 -1.60
CA PRO A 92 -3.46 -3.13 -1.71
C PRO A 92 -2.02 -3.02 -2.19
N LEU A 93 -1.13 -3.91 -1.73
CA LEU A 93 0.26 -3.90 -2.18
C LEU A 93 0.35 -4.19 -3.67
N ILE A 94 -0.40 -5.20 -4.12
CA ILE A 94 -0.44 -5.58 -5.54
C ILE A 94 -0.93 -4.40 -6.37
N PHE A 95 -2.00 -3.75 -5.93
CA PHE A 95 -2.55 -2.61 -6.65
C PHE A 95 -1.55 -1.45 -6.76
N PHE A 96 -1.02 -1.01 -5.62
CA PHE A 96 -0.17 0.19 -5.61
C PHE A 96 1.17 0.00 -6.32
N LEU A 97 1.70 -1.22 -6.31
CA LEU A 97 3.06 -1.47 -6.80
C LEU A 97 3.14 -1.92 -8.26
N ASN A 98 2.06 -2.37 -8.86
CA ASN A 98 2.09 -2.88 -10.23
C ASN A 98 1.80 -1.79 -11.25
N GLY A 99 2.61 -1.76 -12.31
CA GLY A 99 2.36 -0.90 -13.44
C GLY A 99 1.07 -1.31 -14.16
N MET A 100 0.35 -0.33 -14.68
CA MET A 100 -0.91 -0.54 -15.38
C MET A 100 -0.86 0.11 -16.75
N GLU A 101 -1.38 -0.61 -17.74
CA GLU A 101 -1.46 -0.09 -19.10
C GLU A 101 -2.29 1.20 -19.16
N THR A 102 -3.38 1.26 -18.40
CA THR A 102 -4.24 2.44 -18.33
C THR A 102 -3.56 3.65 -17.71
N LEU A 103 -2.43 3.43 -17.04
CA LEU A 103 -1.62 4.49 -16.45
C LEU A 103 -0.30 4.69 -17.19
N GLY A 104 -0.26 4.28 -18.47
CA GLY A 104 0.95 4.41 -19.27
C GLY A 104 2.10 3.54 -18.81
N GLY A 105 1.80 2.42 -18.15
CA GLY A 105 2.80 1.52 -17.60
C GLY A 105 3.27 1.89 -16.21
N HIS A 106 2.83 3.03 -15.67
CA HIS A 106 3.18 3.45 -14.32
C HIS A 106 2.32 2.75 -13.28
N SER A 107 2.84 2.61 -12.06
CA SER A 107 2.06 2.08 -10.95
C SER A 107 1.17 3.18 -10.37
N PRO A 108 0.08 2.81 -9.69
CA PRO A 108 -0.72 3.79 -8.95
C PRO A 108 0.11 4.59 -7.95
N LEU A 109 1.08 3.94 -7.29
CA LEU A 109 1.98 4.63 -6.36
C LEU A 109 2.78 5.73 -7.07
N ASP A 110 3.31 5.44 -8.25
CA ASP A 110 4.05 6.44 -9.03
C ASP A 110 3.15 7.61 -9.43
N CYS A 111 1.89 7.33 -9.77
CA CYS A 111 0.91 8.37 -10.08
C CYS A 111 0.68 9.28 -8.88
N LEU A 112 0.50 8.70 -7.68
CA LEU A 112 0.32 9.49 -6.47
C LEU A 112 1.54 10.35 -6.17
N ARG A 113 2.74 9.81 -6.35
CA ARG A 113 3.99 10.55 -6.14
C ARG A 113 4.15 11.71 -7.12
N SER A 114 3.61 11.56 -8.32
CA SER A 114 3.66 12.59 -9.35
C SER A 114 2.50 13.58 -9.26
N GLY A 115 1.63 13.44 -8.27
CA GLY A 115 0.49 14.32 -8.09
C GLY A 115 -0.72 13.96 -8.95
N LYS A 116 -0.67 12.82 -9.64
CA LYS A 116 -1.78 12.35 -10.48
C LYS A 116 -2.77 11.53 -9.66
N ILE A 117 -3.32 12.17 -8.64
CA ILE A 117 -4.16 11.51 -7.64
C ILE A 117 -5.45 10.95 -8.25
N GLU A 118 -6.12 11.74 -9.08
CA GLU A 118 -7.38 11.33 -9.69
C GLU A 118 -7.20 10.11 -10.60
N ALA A 119 -6.08 10.04 -11.32
CA ALA A 119 -5.78 8.89 -12.17
C ALA A 119 -5.64 7.61 -11.33
N ALA A 120 -4.96 7.70 -10.19
CA ALA A 120 -4.80 6.57 -9.28
C ALA A 120 -6.14 6.13 -8.68
N ILE A 121 -6.97 7.08 -8.26
CA ILE A 121 -8.29 6.79 -7.69
C ILE A 121 -9.17 6.12 -8.73
N LYS A 122 -9.16 6.62 -9.95
CA LYS A 122 -9.92 6.01 -11.05
C LYS A 122 -9.45 4.59 -11.31
N ALA A 123 -8.15 4.35 -11.30
CA ALA A 123 -7.60 3.01 -11.46
C ALA A 123 -8.04 2.07 -10.33
N ALA A 124 -8.08 2.57 -9.08
CA ALA A 124 -8.55 1.80 -7.94
C ALA A 124 -10.03 1.42 -8.08
N ARG A 125 -10.84 2.37 -8.55
CA ARG A 125 -12.27 2.13 -8.78
C ARG A 125 -12.47 1.05 -9.84
N GLN A 126 -11.74 1.12 -10.94
CA GLN A 126 -11.81 0.13 -12.02
C GLN A 126 -11.32 -1.24 -11.55
N TYR A 127 -10.25 -1.27 -10.77
CA TYR A 127 -9.72 -2.49 -10.19
C TYR A 127 -10.73 -3.16 -9.26
N GLY A 128 -11.32 -2.38 -8.36
CA GLY A 128 -12.33 -2.86 -7.43
C GLY A 128 -13.56 -3.39 -8.15
N TRP A 129 -13.99 -2.70 -9.19
CA TRP A 129 -15.15 -3.10 -9.97
C TRP A 129 -14.91 -4.44 -10.68
N ARG A 130 -13.75 -4.63 -11.28
CA ARG A 130 -13.40 -5.90 -11.95
C ARG A 130 -13.34 -7.06 -10.97
N LYS A 131 -12.83 -6.83 -9.77
CA LYS A 131 -12.73 -7.87 -8.74
C LYS A 131 -14.07 -8.19 -8.13
N GLY A 132 -15.00 -7.24 -8.13
CA GLY A 132 -16.33 -7.41 -7.56
C GLY A 132 -17.31 -8.14 -8.45
N THR A 133 -16.94 -8.39 -9.70
CA THR A 133 -17.84 -9.08 -10.67
C THR A 133 -17.50 -10.56 -10.87
#